data_f3407717862085322bb5a3d68f1614ac
#
_entry.id   f3407717862085322bb5a3d68f1614ac
#
_cell.length_a   1.000
_cell.length_b   1.000
_cell.length_c   1.000
_cell.angle_alpha   90.00
_cell.angle_beta   90.00
_cell.angle_gamma   90.00
#
_symmetry.space_group_name_H-M   'P 1'
#
loop_
_entity.id
_entity.type
_entity.pdbx_description
1 polymer ?
#
loop_
_entity_poly.entity_id
_entity_poly.type
_entity_poly.pdbx_seq_one_letter_code
_entity_poly.pdbx_strand_id
1 'polypeptide(L)'
;MKFRHPIATIILTADCKRKLKGEINMKFNFDKIIDRTNNFSAKWSEMNKNFGTNNLLPMWVADMDFLTAPCVMEALKDRLEQGIFGYTTRPSSYNESIVNWLDNRFSWKINQEWLMFSPAVITSISLLIQNLTQKNDKIMIQEPVYSPFHSIVESNERSLVISPLVKLDDGSYVMDYEDIEAKIKDVKVFILCNPHNPVGRVWTREELTRLGEICLKHNVLVISDEIHSDIILKNHKHTPFASISKEFRENTITCMAPTKTFNLAGLQSSFLVISNPYYYEVMDKAFSILDIKRNNAFSLVATEAAYNYGEDWLYELIKYIEDNVDFAIDYIKNHIPQLKVKKPEGTYLLWVDFSNLNVDKKDLKNALINKGRIALSDGSSFGIGGDGYYRINLACPRSMVLEGLKRIEFAIKSL
;
A
#
# COMPACT_ATOMS: atom_id res chain seq x y z
N MET A 1 16.18 -8.31 -50.92
CA MET A 1 15.58 -7.13 -50.27
C MET A 1 15.60 -7.35 -48.75
N LYS A 2 16.51 -6.70 -48.03
CA LYS A 2 16.62 -6.80 -46.58
C LYS A 2 15.74 -5.71 -45.99
N PHE A 3 14.59 -6.06 -45.45
CA PHE A 3 13.79 -5.15 -44.62
C PHE A 3 14.44 -5.03 -43.26
N ARG A 4 15.13 -3.95 -43.00
CA ARG A 4 15.45 -3.48 -41.67
C ARG A 4 14.24 -2.69 -41.17
N HIS A 5 13.41 -3.27 -40.29
CA HIS A 5 12.50 -2.48 -39.49
C HIS A 5 13.31 -1.83 -38.36
N PRO A 6 13.23 -0.51 -38.17
CA PRO A 6 13.68 0.10 -36.94
C PRO A 6 12.68 -0.30 -35.86
N ILE A 7 13.16 -0.99 -34.82
CA ILE A 7 12.44 -1.15 -33.57
C ILE A 7 12.28 0.27 -33.02
N ALA A 8 11.09 0.82 -33.15
CA ALA A 8 10.73 2.06 -32.48
C ALA A 8 10.71 1.75 -30.97
N THR A 9 11.85 1.94 -30.35
CA THR A 9 11.91 2.20 -28.92
C THR A 9 10.93 3.36 -28.71
N ILE A 10 9.89 3.17 -27.85
CA ILE A 10 9.06 4.29 -27.38
C ILE A 10 10.00 5.15 -26.53
N ILE A 11 10.81 5.92 -27.20
CA ILE A 11 11.57 7.01 -26.59
C ILE A 11 10.51 8.08 -26.40
N LEU A 12 10.11 8.35 -25.16
CA LEU A 12 9.55 9.65 -24.81
C LEU A 12 10.39 10.68 -25.58
N THR A 13 9.77 11.39 -26.52
CA THR A 13 10.47 12.24 -27.45
C THR A 13 11.39 13.18 -26.71
N ALA A 14 12.50 13.60 -27.33
CA ALA A 14 13.44 14.57 -26.75
C ALA A 14 12.72 15.84 -26.28
N ASP A 15 11.55 16.15 -26.85
CA ASP A 15 10.64 17.20 -26.42
C ASP A 15 9.98 16.93 -25.06
N CYS A 16 9.60 15.68 -24.75
CA CYS A 16 9.09 15.32 -23.44
C CYS A 16 10.20 15.45 -22.38
N LYS A 17 11.43 15.03 -22.72
CA LYS A 17 12.61 15.21 -21.87
C LYS A 17 13.02 16.70 -21.70
N ARG A 18 12.81 17.55 -22.72
CA ARG A 18 13.05 18.99 -22.65
C ARG A 18 11.98 19.74 -21.88
N LYS A 19 10.70 19.40 -22.05
CA LYS A 19 9.60 20.00 -21.27
C LYS A 19 9.66 19.63 -19.79
N LEU A 20 10.19 18.46 -19.45
CA LEU A 20 10.37 18.02 -18.06
C LEU A 20 11.61 18.61 -17.38
N LYS A 21 12.63 19.11 -18.13
CA LYS A 21 13.86 19.69 -17.59
C LYS A 21 13.98 21.21 -17.68
N GLY A 22 13.09 21.87 -18.38
CA GLY A 22 13.13 23.32 -18.59
C GLY A 22 11.75 23.94 -18.43
N GLU A 23 11.58 24.80 -17.44
CA GLU A 23 10.52 25.80 -17.32
C GLU A 23 9.11 25.31 -17.01
N ILE A 24 8.90 24.44 -16.01
CA ILE A 24 7.62 24.46 -15.33
C ILE A 24 7.89 24.35 -13.83
N ASN A 25 7.81 25.46 -13.14
CA ASN A 25 7.48 25.52 -11.72
C ASN A 25 6.03 25.02 -11.57
N MET A 26 5.76 23.74 -11.91
CA MET A 26 4.46 23.14 -11.72
C MET A 26 4.35 22.78 -10.25
N LYS A 27 3.88 23.73 -9.49
CA LYS A 27 3.36 23.46 -8.15
C LYS A 27 2.18 22.51 -8.35
N PHE A 28 2.34 21.25 -7.97
CA PHE A 28 1.27 20.27 -8.03
C PHE A 28 0.12 20.74 -7.14
N ASN A 29 -1.09 20.77 -7.68
CA ASN A 29 -2.24 21.29 -6.95
C ASN A 29 -3.00 20.13 -6.26
N PHE A 30 -2.60 19.84 -5.02
CA PHE A 30 -3.28 18.86 -4.18
C PHE A 30 -4.54 19.40 -3.47
N ASP A 31 -4.83 20.70 -3.54
CA ASP A 31 -6.06 21.28 -3.00
C ASP A 31 -7.25 21.19 -3.95
N LYS A 32 -7.01 20.76 -5.21
CA LYS A 32 -8.07 20.63 -6.19
C LYS A 32 -9.02 19.48 -5.82
N ILE A 33 -10.29 19.82 -5.59
CA ILE A 33 -11.35 18.83 -5.41
C ILE A 33 -11.69 18.21 -6.77
N ILE A 34 -11.71 16.89 -6.83
CA ILE A 34 -12.03 16.11 -8.02
C ILE A 34 -13.32 15.34 -7.75
N ASP A 35 -14.34 15.58 -8.58
CA ASP A 35 -15.58 14.80 -8.52
C ASP A 35 -15.30 13.37 -9.00
N ARG A 36 -15.51 12.41 -8.10
CA ARG A 36 -15.33 10.97 -8.35
C ARG A 36 -16.63 10.18 -8.31
N THR A 37 -17.78 10.86 -8.26
CA THR A 37 -19.08 10.20 -8.13
C THR A 37 -19.45 9.37 -9.37
N ASN A 38 -18.96 9.76 -10.56
CA ASN A 38 -19.27 9.13 -11.83
C ASN A 38 -18.09 8.42 -12.51
N ASN A 39 -17.06 8.05 -11.77
CA ASN A 39 -15.88 7.40 -12.35
C ASN A 39 -15.71 5.94 -11.92
N PHE A 40 -16.76 5.30 -11.42
CA PHE A 40 -16.77 3.91 -10.94
C PHE A 40 -15.76 3.61 -9.83
N SER A 41 -15.36 4.63 -9.07
CA SER A 41 -14.47 4.47 -7.92
C SER A 41 -15.15 3.65 -6.83
N ALA A 42 -14.54 2.53 -6.41
CA ALA A 42 -15.04 1.71 -5.31
C ALA A 42 -15.27 2.55 -4.04
N LYS A 43 -14.36 3.47 -3.72
CA LYS A 43 -14.45 4.39 -2.58
C LYS A 43 -15.75 5.21 -2.56
N TRP A 44 -16.24 5.62 -3.73
CA TRP A 44 -17.44 6.44 -3.90
C TRP A 44 -18.67 5.62 -4.27
N SER A 45 -18.53 4.64 -5.17
CA SER A 45 -19.66 3.89 -5.72
C SER A 45 -20.16 2.77 -4.79
N GLU A 46 -19.32 2.25 -3.90
CA GLU A 46 -19.69 1.15 -3.00
C GLU A 46 -20.17 1.60 -1.61
N MET A 47 -20.36 2.91 -1.38
CA MET A 47 -20.81 3.40 -0.08
C MET A 47 -22.15 2.82 0.35
N ASN A 48 -23.14 2.75 -0.56
CA ASN A 48 -24.44 2.16 -0.22
C ASN A 48 -24.34 0.69 0.19
N LYS A 49 -23.49 -0.09 -0.48
CA LYS A 49 -23.24 -1.50 -0.16
C LYS A 49 -22.63 -1.67 1.23
N ASN A 50 -21.67 -0.81 1.58
CA ASN A 50 -20.87 -0.95 2.80
C ASN A 50 -21.45 -0.20 4.01
N PHE A 51 -22.19 0.89 3.78
CA PHE A 51 -22.70 1.80 4.84
C PHE A 51 -24.22 2.04 4.78
N GLY A 52 -24.93 1.46 3.81
CA GLY A 52 -26.39 1.60 3.66
C GLY A 52 -26.85 2.93 3.04
N THR A 53 -25.92 3.80 2.61
CA THR A 53 -26.24 5.09 2.00
C THR A 53 -25.08 5.61 1.15
N ASN A 54 -25.39 6.37 0.09
CA ASN A 54 -24.38 7.05 -0.74
C ASN A 54 -24.08 8.50 -0.27
N ASN A 55 -24.79 9.00 0.74
CA ASN A 55 -24.65 10.39 1.18
C ASN A 55 -23.64 10.53 2.32
N LEU A 56 -22.42 10.09 2.08
CA LEU A 56 -21.31 10.16 3.04
C LEU A 56 -20.08 10.81 2.40
N LEU A 57 -19.24 11.40 3.23
CA LEU A 57 -17.90 11.77 2.83
C LEU A 57 -16.99 10.53 2.98
N PRO A 58 -16.42 9.98 1.89
CA PRO A 58 -15.67 8.74 2.00
C PRO A 58 -14.20 9.00 2.37
N MET A 59 -13.79 8.52 3.54
CA MET A 59 -12.39 8.51 4.00
C MET A 59 -11.95 7.09 4.44
N TRP A 60 -12.50 6.05 3.81
CA TRP A 60 -12.33 4.64 4.20
C TRP A 60 -11.37 3.84 3.31
N VAL A 61 -11.50 3.88 1.98
CA VAL A 61 -10.62 3.14 1.07
C VAL A 61 -9.25 3.80 1.01
N ALA A 62 -8.18 2.98 1.02
CA ALA A 62 -6.80 3.44 0.87
C ALA A 62 -6.45 3.67 -0.61
N ASP A 63 -7.11 4.62 -1.25
CA ASP A 63 -6.73 5.28 -2.50
C ASP A 63 -6.75 6.80 -2.30
N MET A 64 -6.14 7.56 -3.21
CA MET A 64 -6.03 9.01 -3.06
C MET A 64 -7.13 9.74 -3.85
N ASP A 65 -7.52 10.93 -3.38
CA ASP A 65 -8.39 11.85 -4.11
C ASP A 65 -7.58 12.93 -4.85
N PHE A 66 -6.36 12.59 -5.27
CA PHE A 66 -5.46 13.42 -6.08
C PHE A 66 -5.32 12.84 -7.48
N LEU A 67 -5.04 13.71 -8.46
CA LEU A 67 -4.53 13.25 -9.75
C LEU A 67 -3.19 12.55 -9.56
N THR A 68 -2.93 11.53 -10.35
CA THR A 68 -1.59 10.92 -10.41
C THR A 68 -0.56 11.89 -10.99
N ALA A 69 0.72 11.52 -10.93
CA ALA A 69 1.80 12.34 -11.45
C ALA A 69 1.58 12.72 -12.93
N PRO A 70 1.88 13.96 -13.35
CA PRO A 70 1.69 14.40 -14.75
C PRO A 70 2.41 13.51 -15.77
N CYS A 71 3.62 13.03 -15.46
CA CYS A 71 4.36 12.12 -16.33
C CYS A 71 3.60 10.81 -16.61
N VAL A 72 2.86 10.32 -15.62
CA VAL A 72 1.99 9.14 -15.79
C VAL A 72 0.81 9.46 -16.69
N MET A 73 0.16 10.62 -16.49
CA MET A 73 -0.96 11.04 -17.34
C MET A 73 -0.54 11.22 -18.80
N GLU A 74 0.63 11.79 -19.05
CA GLU A 74 1.16 11.92 -20.43
C GLU A 74 1.43 10.57 -21.06
N ALA A 75 2.11 9.66 -20.34
CA ALA A 75 2.40 8.32 -20.86
C ALA A 75 1.12 7.52 -21.17
N LEU A 76 0.09 7.65 -20.33
CA LEU A 76 -1.23 7.03 -20.56
C LEU A 76 -1.92 7.63 -21.80
N LYS A 77 -1.86 8.96 -21.97
CA LYS A 77 -2.43 9.65 -23.11
C LYS A 77 -1.75 9.23 -24.41
N ASP A 78 -0.42 9.24 -24.47
CA ASP A 78 0.36 8.81 -25.62
C ASP A 78 0.02 7.35 -25.99
N ARG A 79 -0.14 6.48 -24.99
CA ARG A 79 -0.52 5.08 -25.21
C ARG A 79 -1.95 4.95 -25.75
N LEU A 80 -2.88 5.77 -25.27
CA LEU A 80 -4.26 5.82 -25.72
C LEU A 80 -4.35 6.30 -27.20
N GLU A 81 -3.60 7.33 -27.54
CA GLU A 81 -3.60 7.94 -28.89
C GLU A 81 -3.10 6.98 -29.97
N GLN A 82 -2.28 5.96 -29.63
CA GLN A 82 -1.89 4.91 -30.58
C GLN A 82 -3.06 4.05 -31.07
N GLY A 83 -4.14 3.92 -30.27
CA GLY A 83 -5.39 3.28 -30.67
C GLY A 83 -5.33 1.77 -30.87
N ILE A 84 -4.19 1.08 -30.62
CA ILE A 84 -4.02 -0.36 -30.78
C ILE A 84 -3.67 -1.00 -29.44
N PHE A 85 -4.56 -1.86 -28.92
CA PHE A 85 -4.48 -2.49 -27.61
C PHE A 85 -4.25 -4.00 -27.69
N GLY A 86 -3.28 -4.41 -28.54
CA GLY A 86 -2.84 -5.80 -28.67
C GLY A 86 -2.02 -6.27 -27.46
N TYR A 87 -1.52 -7.51 -27.55
CA TYR A 87 -0.64 -8.08 -26.54
C TYR A 87 0.61 -7.23 -26.32
N THR A 88 0.98 -7.06 -25.04
CA THR A 88 2.17 -6.30 -24.66
C THR A 88 3.35 -7.21 -24.34
N THR A 89 4.54 -6.66 -24.45
CA THR A 89 5.77 -7.24 -23.91
C THR A 89 6.49 -6.19 -23.07
N ARG A 90 7.13 -6.62 -21.99
CA ARG A 90 7.95 -5.72 -21.18
C ARG A 90 9.28 -5.45 -21.87
N PRO A 91 9.61 -4.18 -22.18
CA PRO A 91 10.96 -3.83 -22.60
C PRO A 91 11.93 -3.87 -21.41
N SER A 92 13.25 -3.95 -21.69
CA SER A 92 14.28 -3.87 -20.64
C SER A 92 14.15 -2.59 -19.79
N SER A 93 13.78 -1.48 -20.41
CA SER A 93 13.57 -0.18 -19.74
C SER A 93 12.53 -0.23 -18.62
N TYR A 94 11.51 -1.09 -18.74
CA TYR A 94 10.55 -1.31 -17.65
C TYR A 94 11.21 -1.91 -16.40
N ASN A 95 11.99 -2.97 -16.56
CA ASN A 95 12.72 -3.57 -15.44
C ASN A 95 13.80 -2.62 -14.90
N GLU A 96 14.51 -1.92 -15.78
CA GLU A 96 15.50 -0.91 -15.42
C GLU A 96 14.88 0.21 -14.58
N SER A 97 13.67 0.68 -14.90
CA SER A 97 12.99 1.71 -14.11
C SER A 97 12.71 1.26 -12.67
N ILE A 98 12.34 -0.01 -12.48
CA ILE A 98 12.11 -0.59 -11.15
C ILE A 98 13.43 -0.73 -10.39
N VAL A 99 14.47 -1.31 -11.01
CA VAL A 99 15.79 -1.49 -10.39
C VAL A 99 16.37 -0.15 -9.94
N ASN A 100 16.34 0.84 -10.84
CA ASN A 100 16.83 2.20 -10.54
C ASN A 100 16.03 2.86 -9.42
N TRP A 101 14.70 2.69 -9.41
CA TRP A 101 13.86 3.21 -8.34
C TRP A 101 14.23 2.62 -6.98
N LEU A 102 14.40 1.30 -6.90
CA LEU A 102 14.76 0.60 -5.66
C LEU A 102 16.17 1.00 -5.16
N ASP A 103 17.14 1.13 -6.07
CA ASP A 103 18.49 1.57 -5.70
C ASP A 103 18.48 3.03 -5.23
N ASN A 104 17.87 3.95 -5.98
CA ASN A 104 17.84 5.37 -5.64
C ASN A 104 17.05 5.65 -4.35
N ARG A 105 15.89 4.98 -4.19
CA ARG A 105 14.96 5.26 -3.10
C ARG A 105 15.36 4.58 -1.78
N PHE A 106 15.83 3.34 -1.87
CA PHE A 106 16.08 2.50 -0.69
C PHE A 106 17.53 2.04 -0.57
N SER A 107 18.41 2.41 -1.52
CA SER A 107 19.77 1.87 -1.63
C SER A 107 19.79 0.33 -1.71
N TRP A 108 18.75 -0.23 -2.35
CA TRP A 108 18.56 -1.66 -2.49
C TRP A 108 18.85 -2.10 -3.92
N LYS A 109 20.06 -2.63 -4.14
CA LYS A 109 20.49 -3.14 -5.43
C LYS A 109 19.97 -4.56 -5.65
N ILE A 110 19.18 -4.71 -6.70
CA ILE A 110 18.64 -6.01 -7.12
C ILE A 110 19.05 -6.35 -8.55
N ASN A 111 19.03 -7.63 -8.88
CA ASN A 111 19.17 -8.08 -10.26
C ASN A 111 17.79 -8.01 -10.96
N GLN A 112 17.78 -7.61 -12.23
CA GLN A 112 16.54 -7.59 -13.04
C GLN A 112 15.87 -8.97 -13.14
N GLU A 113 16.66 -10.04 -13.09
CA GLU A 113 16.20 -11.43 -13.15
C GLU A 113 15.37 -11.84 -11.92
N TRP A 114 15.45 -11.10 -10.82
CA TRP A 114 14.65 -11.34 -9.61
C TRP A 114 13.24 -10.72 -9.71
N LEU A 115 13.01 -9.88 -10.73
CA LEU A 115 11.73 -9.21 -10.93
C LEU A 115 10.71 -10.14 -11.61
N MET A 116 9.54 -10.23 -11.01
CA MET A 116 8.40 -10.93 -11.58
C MET A 116 7.18 -10.01 -11.53
N PHE A 117 6.57 -9.75 -12.68
CA PHE A 117 5.31 -8.99 -12.75
C PHE A 117 4.17 -9.74 -12.06
N SER A 118 3.29 -8.98 -11.44
CA SER A 118 2.01 -9.46 -10.93
C SER A 118 0.92 -8.39 -11.09
N PRO A 119 -0.35 -8.76 -11.25
CA PRO A 119 -1.42 -7.77 -11.38
C PRO A 119 -1.70 -6.99 -10.09
N ALA A 120 -1.55 -7.63 -8.91
CA ALA A 120 -1.80 -6.99 -7.63
C ALA A 120 -1.08 -7.73 -6.49
N VAL A 121 -0.70 -6.99 -5.45
CA VAL A 121 0.01 -7.55 -4.28
C VAL A 121 -0.80 -8.65 -3.59
N ILE A 122 -2.10 -8.43 -3.34
CA ILE A 122 -2.95 -9.45 -2.70
C ILE A 122 -3.10 -10.71 -3.56
N THR A 123 -3.22 -10.56 -4.88
CA THR A 123 -3.21 -11.70 -5.81
C THR A 123 -1.89 -12.46 -5.72
N SER A 124 -0.77 -11.73 -5.65
CA SER A 124 0.56 -12.35 -5.47
C SER A 124 0.64 -13.15 -4.18
N ILE A 125 0.26 -12.55 -3.05
CA ILE A 125 0.33 -13.21 -1.74
C ILE A 125 -0.56 -14.47 -1.73
N SER A 126 -1.76 -14.40 -2.31
CA SER A 126 -2.65 -15.56 -2.43
C SER A 126 -2.00 -16.70 -3.23
N LEU A 127 -1.39 -16.38 -4.39
CA LEU A 127 -0.70 -17.36 -5.22
C LEU A 127 0.56 -17.92 -4.56
N LEU A 128 1.30 -17.09 -3.81
CA LEU A 128 2.45 -17.54 -3.01
C LEU A 128 2.02 -18.57 -1.97
N ILE A 129 0.94 -18.27 -1.23
CA ILE A 129 0.36 -19.19 -0.25
C ILE A 129 -0.05 -20.51 -0.92
N GLN A 130 -0.76 -20.44 -2.05
CA GLN A 130 -1.23 -21.65 -2.75
C GLN A 130 -0.10 -22.55 -3.21
N ASN A 131 1.00 -21.98 -3.71
CA ASN A 131 2.04 -22.74 -4.40
C ASN A 131 3.23 -23.11 -3.50
N LEU A 132 3.42 -22.40 -2.37
CA LEU A 132 4.54 -22.61 -1.44
C LEU A 132 4.11 -23.28 -0.12
N THR A 133 2.82 -23.52 0.07
CA THR A 133 2.30 -24.20 1.26
C THR A 133 1.25 -25.23 0.90
N GLN A 134 0.89 -26.07 1.86
CA GLN A 134 -0.19 -27.07 1.74
C GLN A 134 -1.44 -26.63 2.52
N LYS A 135 -2.59 -27.26 2.27
CA LYS A 135 -3.79 -27.07 3.09
C LYS A 135 -3.49 -27.35 4.55
N ASN A 136 -4.04 -26.52 5.44
CA ASN A 136 -3.83 -26.53 6.89
C ASN A 136 -2.43 -26.11 7.36
N ASP A 137 -1.49 -25.79 6.45
CA ASP A 137 -0.24 -25.17 6.88
C ASP A 137 -0.51 -23.85 7.60
N LYS A 138 0.31 -23.56 8.61
CA LYS A 138 0.17 -22.38 9.44
C LYS A 138 0.83 -21.17 8.77
N ILE A 139 0.10 -20.06 8.72
CA ILE A 139 0.56 -18.75 8.23
C ILE A 139 0.41 -17.73 9.35
N MET A 140 1.50 -17.05 9.68
CA MET A 140 1.51 -16.06 10.76
C MET A 140 1.33 -14.63 10.21
N ILE A 141 0.51 -13.85 10.90
CA ILE A 141 0.35 -12.41 10.70
C ILE A 141 0.39 -11.69 12.04
N GLN A 142 0.57 -10.37 12.00
CA GLN A 142 0.53 -9.51 13.19
C GLN A 142 -0.68 -8.59 13.12
N GLU A 143 -1.53 -8.60 14.16
CA GLU A 143 -2.72 -7.74 14.25
C GLU A 143 -2.55 -6.59 15.25
N PRO A 144 -3.24 -5.44 15.03
CA PRO A 144 -4.18 -5.17 13.92
C PRO A 144 -3.44 -5.01 12.59
N VAL A 145 -3.99 -5.58 11.51
CA VAL A 145 -3.37 -5.56 10.18
C VAL A 145 -4.40 -5.48 9.06
N TYR A 146 -3.96 -5.21 7.86
CA TYR A 146 -4.77 -5.15 6.65
C TYR A 146 -5.66 -6.38 6.49
N SER A 147 -6.97 -6.18 6.59
CA SER A 147 -7.97 -7.26 6.70
C SER A 147 -7.93 -8.32 5.59
N PRO A 148 -7.56 -8.03 4.32
CA PRO A 148 -7.42 -9.06 3.31
C PRO A 148 -6.41 -10.16 3.63
N PHE A 149 -5.44 -9.95 4.54
CA PHE A 149 -4.53 -11.04 4.93
C PHE A 149 -5.27 -12.20 5.62
N HIS A 150 -6.30 -11.91 6.43
CA HIS A 150 -7.16 -12.95 7.02
C HIS A 150 -7.85 -13.73 5.91
N SER A 151 -8.59 -13.03 5.05
CA SER A 151 -9.42 -13.66 4.04
C SER A 151 -8.62 -14.47 3.02
N ILE A 152 -7.40 -14.03 2.64
CA ILE A 152 -6.59 -14.82 1.71
C ILE A 152 -6.00 -16.07 2.36
N VAL A 153 -5.67 -16.05 3.67
CA VAL A 153 -5.21 -17.25 4.38
C VAL A 153 -6.35 -18.26 4.52
N GLU A 154 -7.51 -17.80 4.98
CA GLU A 154 -8.69 -18.65 5.16
C GLU A 154 -9.25 -19.19 3.83
N SER A 155 -9.40 -18.33 2.81
CA SER A 155 -9.91 -18.72 1.49
C SER A 155 -8.99 -19.71 0.78
N ASN A 156 -7.72 -19.74 1.13
CA ASN A 156 -6.77 -20.73 0.65
C ASN A 156 -6.70 -22.00 1.53
N GLU A 157 -7.59 -22.14 2.52
CA GLU A 157 -7.64 -23.30 3.43
C GLU A 157 -6.32 -23.49 4.23
N ARG A 158 -5.69 -22.40 4.65
CA ARG A 158 -4.53 -22.40 5.54
C ARG A 158 -4.96 -21.99 6.95
N SER A 159 -4.17 -22.39 7.93
CA SER A 159 -4.43 -22.08 9.34
C SER A 159 -3.76 -20.76 9.72
N LEU A 160 -4.57 -19.80 10.18
CA LEU A 160 -4.07 -18.50 10.63
C LEU A 160 -3.47 -18.61 12.03
N VAL A 161 -2.25 -18.08 12.18
CA VAL A 161 -1.61 -17.87 13.48
C VAL A 161 -1.44 -16.37 13.69
N ILE A 162 -1.97 -15.83 14.77
CA ILE A 162 -1.96 -14.41 15.06
C ILE A 162 -0.96 -14.11 16.18
N SER A 163 -0.04 -13.18 15.92
CA SER A 163 0.79 -12.54 16.95
C SER A 163 0.37 -11.07 17.07
N PRO A 164 -0.39 -10.70 18.12
CA PRO A 164 -0.83 -9.32 18.27
C PRO A 164 0.34 -8.36 18.47
N LEU A 165 0.26 -7.19 17.86
CA LEU A 165 1.16 -6.08 18.20
C LEU A 165 0.86 -5.57 19.62
N VAL A 166 1.89 -5.19 20.33
CA VAL A 166 1.75 -4.56 21.65
C VAL A 166 1.62 -3.05 21.49
N LYS A 167 0.53 -2.48 21.98
CA LYS A 167 0.36 -1.03 22.07
C LYS A 167 1.07 -0.51 23.30
N LEU A 168 1.93 0.48 23.13
CA LEU A 168 2.61 1.17 24.22
C LEU A 168 1.78 2.35 24.76
N ASP A 169 2.15 2.85 25.96
CA ASP A 169 1.45 3.95 26.63
C ASP A 169 1.38 5.24 25.80
N ASP A 170 2.38 5.48 24.97
CA ASP A 170 2.44 6.63 24.07
C ASP A 170 1.59 6.46 22.79
N GLY A 171 0.92 5.31 22.66
CA GLY A 171 0.06 4.97 21.52
C GLY A 171 0.82 4.37 20.33
N SER A 172 2.14 4.18 20.41
CA SER A 172 2.90 3.43 19.39
C SER A 172 2.69 1.93 19.51
N TYR A 173 3.11 1.19 18.49
CA TYR A 173 2.99 -0.27 18.46
C TYR A 173 4.36 -0.89 18.26
N VAL A 174 4.59 -2.06 18.87
CA VAL A 174 5.81 -2.85 18.72
C VAL A 174 5.45 -4.31 18.45
N MET A 175 6.38 -5.06 17.87
CA MET A 175 6.27 -6.50 17.68
C MET A 175 6.49 -7.20 19.03
N ASP A 176 5.64 -8.18 19.34
CA ASP A 176 5.87 -9.09 20.48
C ASP A 176 6.73 -10.26 20.03
N TYR A 177 8.03 -10.13 20.19
CA TYR A 177 8.98 -11.17 19.74
C TYR A 177 8.92 -12.43 20.61
N GLU A 178 8.49 -12.34 21.86
CA GLU A 178 8.30 -13.50 22.73
C GLU A 178 7.08 -14.30 22.29
N ASP A 179 5.98 -13.64 21.98
CA ASP A 179 4.78 -14.26 21.43
C ASP A 179 5.03 -14.87 20.03
N ILE A 180 5.78 -14.14 19.17
CA ILE A 180 6.21 -14.66 17.87
C ILE A 180 7.03 -15.95 18.05
N GLU A 181 8.06 -15.93 18.90
CA GLU A 181 8.93 -17.09 19.13
C GLU A 181 8.16 -18.30 19.68
N ALA A 182 7.18 -18.04 20.57
CA ALA A 182 6.34 -19.09 21.16
C ALA A 182 5.38 -19.74 20.14
N LYS A 183 4.90 -18.97 19.17
CA LYS A 183 3.87 -19.42 18.22
C LYS A 183 4.42 -19.85 16.84
N ILE A 184 5.65 -19.49 16.50
CA ILE A 184 6.21 -19.66 15.15
C ILE A 184 6.51 -21.11 14.80
N LYS A 185 6.53 -22.00 15.78
CA LYS A 185 6.77 -23.43 15.55
C LYS A 185 5.70 -23.99 14.59
N ASP A 186 6.15 -24.70 13.57
CA ASP A 186 5.33 -25.25 12.48
C ASP A 186 4.65 -24.22 11.55
N VAL A 187 4.91 -22.95 11.72
CA VAL A 187 4.55 -21.90 10.76
C VAL A 187 5.38 -22.10 9.49
N LYS A 188 4.75 -21.97 8.32
CA LYS A 188 5.44 -22.07 7.02
C LYS A 188 5.75 -20.69 6.42
N VAL A 189 4.86 -19.75 6.63
CA VAL A 189 4.96 -18.41 6.07
C VAL A 189 4.62 -17.37 7.14
N PHE A 190 5.42 -16.31 7.20
CA PHE A 190 5.12 -15.07 7.91
C PHE A 190 4.78 -13.99 6.88
N ILE A 191 3.59 -13.39 6.96
CA ILE A 191 3.21 -12.25 6.12
C ILE A 191 3.52 -10.97 6.90
N LEU A 192 4.57 -10.27 6.47
CA LEU A 192 5.00 -9.00 7.04
C LEU A 192 4.34 -7.83 6.32
N CYS A 193 3.72 -6.91 7.06
CA CYS A 193 3.24 -5.62 6.54
C CYS A 193 4.26 -4.53 6.87
N ASN A 194 4.93 -3.96 5.86
CA ASN A 194 6.04 -3.02 6.07
C ASN A 194 6.08 -1.92 4.98
N PRO A 195 5.64 -0.69 5.24
CA PRO A 195 5.03 -0.14 6.48
C PRO A 195 3.73 -0.79 6.89
N HIS A 196 3.43 -0.77 8.20
CA HIS A 196 2.32 -1.51 8.77
C HIS A 196 1.00 -0.74 8.76
N ASN A 197 0.06 -1.20 7.99
CA ASN A 197 -1.31 -0.71 7.94
C ASN A 197 -2.22 -1.57 8.86
N PRO A 198 -2.95 -1.01 9.83
CA PRO A 198 -3.41 0.38 9.89
C PRO A 198 -2.60 1.30 10.81
N VAL A 199 -1.70 0.77 11.64
CA VAL A 199 -1.07 1.51 12.75
C VAL A 199 -0.02 2.55 12.30
N GLY A 200 0.39 2.51 11.02
CA GLY A 200 1.30 3.48 10.44
C GLY A 200 2.77 3.34 10.85
N ARG A 201 3.18 2.17 11.43
CA ARG A 201 4.57 1.90 11.78
C ARG A 201 5.45 1.70 10.54
N VAL A 202 6.65 2.23 10.60
CA VAL A 202 7.77 1.93 9.69
C VAL A 202 8.81 1.18 10.52
N TRP A 203 8.86 -0.14 10.36
CA TRP A 203 9.74 -0.97 11.18
C TRP A 203 11.20 -0.60 10.99
N THR A 204 11.94 -0.44 12.07
CA THR A 204 13.37 -0.14 12.02
C THR A 204 14.15 -1.34 11.54
N ARG A 205 15.39 -1.10 11.09
CA ARG A 205 16.29 -2.19 10.67
C ARG A 205 16.51 -3.21 11.79
N GLU A 206 16.62 -2.74 13.03
CA GLU A 206 16.82 -3.58 14.21
C GLU A 206 15.61 -4.46 14.49
N GLU A 207 14.39 -3.89 14.42
CA GLU A 207 13.14 -4.63 14.58
C GLU A 207 13.00 -5.72 13.51
N LEU A 208 13.28 -5.36 12.25
CA LEU A 208 13.23 -6.29 11.13
C LEU A 208 14.31 -7.37 11.21
N THR A 209 15.51 -7.03 11.70
CA THR A 209 16.59 -7.98 11.89
C THR A 209 16.20 -9.04 12.90
N ARG A 210 15.67 -8.63 14.06
CA ARG A 210 15.20 -9.56 15.09
C ARG A 210 14.10 -10.50 14.59
N LEU A 211 13.12 -9.98 13.85
CA LEU A 211 12.09 -10.80 13.22
C LEU A 211 12.69 -11.81 12.23
N GLY A 212 13.61 -11.34 11.38
CA GLY A 212 14.21 -12.17 10.36
C GLY A 212 15.07 -13.30 10.93
N GLU A 213 15.81 -13.05 12.02
CA GLU A 213 16.57 -14.07 12.75
C GLU A 213 15.65 -15.16 13.32
N ILE A 214 14.49 -14.79 13.87
CA ILE A 214 13.49 -15.75 14.34
C ILE A 214 12.94 -16.56 13.17
N CYS A 215 12.58 -15.93 12.05
CA CYS A 215 12.08 -16.64 10.86
C CYS A 215 13.12 -17.61 10.29
N LEU A 216 14.39 -17.21 10.18
CA LEU A 216 15.46 -18.08 9.72
C LEU A 216 15.68 -19.28 10.66
N LYS A 217 15.72 -19.04 11.97
CA LYS A 217 15.89 -20.10 12.99
C LYS A 217 14.84 -21.19 12.87
N HIS A 218 13.62 -20.83 12.51
CA HIS A 218 12.48 -21.75 12.41
C HIS A 218 12.16 -22.17 10.96
N ASN A 219 12.97 -21.78 9.96
CA ASN A 219 12.77 -22.05 8.54
C ASN A 219 11.42 -21.55 8.02
N VAL A 220 11.01 -20.34 8.43
CA VAL A 220 9.77 -19.69 8.02
C VAL A 220 10.06 -18.71 6.90
N LEU A 221 9.40 -18.90 5.75
CA LEU A 221 9.48 -17.97 4.61
C LEU A 221 8.80 -16.65 4.98
N VAL A 222 9.43 -15.52 4.67
CA VAL A 222 8.82 -14.20 4.83
C VAL A 222 8.23 -13.73 3.50
N ILE A 223 6.94 -13.43 3.48
CA ILE A 223 6.29 -12.67 2.40
C ILE A 223 6.16 -11.23 2.91
N SER A 224 6.99 -10.32 2.38
CA SER A 224 6.99 -8.92 2.80
C SER A 224 6.11 -8.09 1.88
N ASP A 225 4.96 -7.62 2.39
CA ASP A 225 4.11 -6.64 1.71
C ASP A 225 4.66 -5.24 1.98
N GLU A 226 5.34 -4.69 0.97
CA GLU A 226 5.98 -3.38 1.02
C GLU A 226 5.28 -2.36 0.11
N ILE A 227 3.98 -2.52 -0.14
CA ILE A 227 3.20 -1.66 -1.04
C ILE A 227 3.16 -0.19 -0.60
N HIS A 228 3.41 0.09 0.68
CA HIS A 228 3.44 1.44 1.25
C HIS A 228 4.86 2.01 1.41
N SER A 229 5.90 1.32 0.94
CA SER A 229 7.31 1.64 1.17
C SER A 229 7.73 3.06 0.78
N ASP A 230 7.08 3.65 -0.22
CA ASP A 230 7.41 4.99 -0.71
C ASP A 230 6.79 6.13 0.12
N ILE A 231 5.72 5.84 0.88
CA ILE A 231 4.98 6.85 1.64
C ILE A 231 5.49 6.86 3.08
N ILE A 232 6.65 7.47 3.28
CA ILE A 232 7.35 7.55 4.57
C ILE A 232 7.40 9.00 5.01
N LEU A 233 6.96 9.27 6.25
CA LEU A 233 6.94 10.62 6.80
C LEU A 233 8.32 11.02 7.34
N LYS A 234 8.49 12.32 7.55
CA LYS A 234 9.77 12.91 7.97
C LYS A 234 10.36 12.22 9.20
N ASN A 235 11.68 12.06 9.22
CA ASN A 235 12.49 11.42 10.27
C ASN A 235 12.36 9.89 10.33
N HIS A 236 11.65 9.26 9.41
CA HIS A 236 11.59 7.80 9.27
C HIS A 236 12.21 7.36 7.95
N LYS A 237 12.63 6.10 7.89
CA LYS A 237 13.24 5.52 6.70
C LYS A 237 12.76 4.08 6.54
N HIS A 238 12.20 3.78 5.38
CA HIS A 238 11.87 2.40 5.04
C HIS A 238 13.14 1.58 4.80
N THR A 239 13.15 0.38 5.34
CA THR A 239 14.18 -0.64 5.06
C THR A 239 13.49 -1.83 4.38
N PRO A 240 13.75 -2.10 3.10
CA PRO A 240 13.26 -3.32 2.47
C PRO A 240 13.79 -4.53 3.24
N PHE A 241 12.90 -5.43 3.65
CA PHE A 241 13.27 -6.56 4.52
C PHE A 241 14.37 -7.43 3.89
N ALA A 242 14.25 -7.71 2.60
CA ALA A 242 15.23 -8.50 1.84
C ALA A 242 16.58 -7.79 1.64
N SER A 243 16.70 -6.49 1.95
CA SER A 243 17.96 -5.74 1.82
C SER A 243 18.90 -5.89 3.02
N ILE A 244 18.43 -6.49 4.11
CA ILE A 244 19.14 -6.52 5.39
C ILE A 244 20.38 -7.43 5.33
N SER A 245 20.21 -8.64 4.78
CA SER A 245 21.32 -9.58 4.58
C SER A 245 21.06 -10.49 3.38
N LYS A 246 22.08 -11.28 2.99
CA LYS A 246 21.95 -12.30 1.95
C LYS A 246 20.94 -13.38 2.37
N GLU A 247 21.01 -13.83 3.61
CA GLU A 247 20.17 -14.88 4.18
C GLU A 247 18.70 -14.44 4.19
N PHE A 248 18.44 -13.19 4.60
CA PHE A 248 17.09 -12.62 4.56
C PHE A 248 16.56 -12.54 3.14
N ARG A 249 17.38 -12.05 2.20
CA ARG A 249 17.01 -11.96 0.79
C ARG A 249 16.63 -13.32 0.20
N GLU A 250 17.37 -14.38 0.50
CA GLU A 250 17.10 -15.73 -0.01
C GLU A 250 15.88 -16.38 0.65
N ASN A 251 15.49 -15.92 1.85
CA ASN A 251 14.33 -16.39 2.60
C ASN A 251 13.13 -15.43 2.53
N THR A 252 13.09 -14.53 1.54
CA THR A 252 12.03 -13.51 1.43
C THR A 252 11.53 -13.42 0.01
N ILE A 253 10.22 -13.20 -0.11
CA ILE A 253 9.58 -12.71 -1.33
C ILE A 253 8.98 -11.35 -1.01
N THR A 254 9.51 -10.30 -1.66
CA THR A 254 9.03 -8.93 -1.46
C THR A 254 7.97 -8.58 -2.48
N CYS A 255 6.83 -8.08 -2.04
CA CYS A 255 5.69 -7.64 -2.86
C CYS A 255 5.64 -6.10 -2.87
N MET A 256 5.75 -5.49 -4.04
CA MET A 256 5.76 -4.03 -4.20
C MET A 256 4.89 -3.60 -5.38
N ALA A 257 4.47 -2.33 -5.38
CA ALA A 257 3.67 -1.77 -6.46
C ALA A 257 3.75 -0.23 -6.50
N PRO A 258 3.68 0.40 -7.67
CA PRO A 258 3.52 1.85 -7.79
C PRO A 258 2.10 2.33 -7.42
N THR A 259 1.19 1.39 -7.16
CA THR A 259 -0.26 1.65 -7.08
C THR A 259 -0.67 2.50 -5.89
N LYS A 260 -0.01 2.36 -4.73
CA LYS A 260 -0.24 3.23 -3.56
C LYS A 260 0.56 4.51 -3.66
N THR A 261 1.77 4.44 -4.18
CA THR A 261 2.68 5.58 -4.35
C THR A 261 2.12 6.63 -5.29
N PHE A 262 1.60 6.19 -6.46
CA PHE A 262 1.16 7.08 -7.55
C PHE A 262 -0.34 7.02 -7.83
N ASN A 263 -1.14 6.45 -6.91
CA ASN A 263 -2.60 6.34 -7.04
C ASN A 263 -3.06 5.58 -8.32
N LEU A 264 -2.45 4.42 -8.58
CA LEU A 264 -2.65 3.63 -9.81
C LEU A 264 -3.33 2.28 -9.57
N ALA A 265 -4.05 2.10 -8.45
CA ALA A 265 -4.63 0.81 -8.07
C ALA A 265 -5.52 0.20 -9.17
N GLY A 266 -6.29 1.02 -9.88
CA GLY A 266 -7.15 0.60 -10.99
C GLY A 266 -6.41 0.10 -12.22
N LEU A 267 -5.10 0.37 -12.35
CA LEU A 267 -4.29 -0.11 -13.47
C LEU A 267 -3.72 -1.52 -13.25
N GLN A 268 -3.83 -2.06 -12.04
CA GLN A 268 -3.39 -3.43 -11.72
C GLN A 268 -1.94 -3.69 -12.12
N SER A 269 -1.00 -3.06 -11.43
CA SER A 269 0.43 -3.23 -11.63
C SER A 269 1.12 -3.45 -10.29
N SER A 270 1.78 -4.56 -10.14
CA SER A 270 2.67 -4.87 -9.02
C SER A 270 3.83 -5.75 -9.50
N PHE A 271 4.81 -5.95 -8.65
CA PHE A 271 5.91 -6.86 -8.94
C PHE A 271 6.38 -7.53 -7.66
N LEU A 272 6.98 -8.69 -7.84
CA LEU A 272 7.68 -9.45 -6.82
C LEU A 272 9.17 -9.30 -7.04
N VAL A 273 9.94 -9.25 -5.94
CA VAL A 273 11.39 -9.42 -5.96
C VAL A 273 11.69 -10.76 -5.31
N ILE A 274 12.19 -11.72 -6.09
CA ILE A 274 12.44 -13.10 -5.69
C ILE A 274 13.87 -13.47 -6.10
N SER A 275 14.80 -13.47 -5.17
CA SER A 275 16.21 -13.80 -5.46
C SER A 275 16.48 -15.29 -5.41
N ASN A 276 15.68 -16.06 -4.66
CA ASN A 276 15.82 -17.50 -4.54
C ASN A 276 15.29 -18.21 -5.80
N PRO A 277 16.13 -18.95 -6.56
CA PRO A 277 15.71 -19.57 -7.81
C PRO A 277 14.55 -20.58 -7.65
N TYR A 278 14.49 -21.30 -6.53
CA TYR A 278 13.42 -22.26 -6.28
C TYR A 278 12.05 -21.54 -6.17
N TYR A 279 11.97 -20.48 -5.37
CA TYR A 279 10.71 -19.72 -5.26
C TYR A 279 10.34 -19.03 -6.56
N TYR A 280 11.34 -18.53 -7.30
CA TYR A 280 11.11 -17.91 -8.60
C TYR A 280 10.50 -18.91 -9.60
N GLU A 281 11.08 -20.10 -9.73
CA GLU A 281 10.61 -21.15 -10.64
C GLU A 281 9.16 -21.60 -10.31
N VAL A 282 8.88 -21.82 -9.01
CA VAL A 282 7.53 -22.20 -8.55
C VAL A 282 6.51 -21.13 -8.95
N MET A 283 6.83 -19.85 -8.74
CA MET A 283 5.90 -18.75 -9.05
C MET A 283 5.81 -18.49 -10.55
N ASP A 284 6.89 -18.63 -11.30
CA ASP A 284 6.88 -18.52 -12.75
C ASP A 284 5.95 -19.56 -13.39
N LYS A 285 6.00 -20.79 -12.88
CA LYS A 285 5.08 -21.85 -13.29
C LYS A 285 3.62 -21.54 -12.91
N ALA A 286 3.37 -21.07 -11.70
CA ALA A 286 2.02 -20.70 -11.23
C ALA A 286 1.41 -19.59 -12.11
N PHE A 287 2.19 -18.55 -12.41
CA PHE A 287 1.75 -17.45 -13.26
C PHE A 287 1.56 -17.87 -14.72
N SER A 288 2.37 -18.84 -15.20
CA SER A 288 2.21 -19.44 -16.54
C SER A 288 0.89 -20.20 -16.68
N ILE A 289 0.52 -20.99 -15.65
CA ILE A 289 -0.74 -21.76 -15.65
C ILE A 289 -1.95 -20.83 -15.77
N LEU A 290 -1.88 -19.65 -15.16
CA LEU A 290 -2.97 -18.66 -15.17
C LEU A 290 -2.88 -17.66 -16.34
N ASP A 291 -1.81 -17.72 -17.14
CA ASP A 291 -1.51 -16.75 -18.23
C ASP A 291 -1.52 -15.28 -17.77
N ILE A 292 -1.04 -14.98 -16.55
CA ILE A 292 -1.01 -13.63 -15.98
C ILE A 292 0.37 -12.97 -16.01
N LYS A 293 1.26 -13.42 -16.89
CA LYS A 293 2.64 -12.92 -16.99
C LYS A 293 2.79 -11.58 -17.72
N ARG A 294 1.71 -11.03 -18.27
CA ARG A 294 1.75 -9.81 -19.08
C ARG A 294 1.11 -8.64 -18.37
N ASN A 295 1.77 -7.49 -18.44
CA ASN A 295 1.14 -6.23 -18.05
C ASN A 295 0.00 -5.91 -19.05
N ASN A 296 -1.05 -5.26 -18.59
CA ASN A 296 -1.93 -4.55 -19.51
C ASN A 296 -1.18 -3.32 -20.12
N ALA A 297 -1.65 -2.85 -21.25
CA ALA A 297 -0.98 -1.81 -22.03
C ALA A 297 -0.75 -0.49 -21.26
N PHE A 298 -1.67 -0.14 -20.37
CA PHE A 298 -1.62 1.09 -19.60
C PHE A 298 -0.76 0.94 -18.33
N SER A 299 -0.85 -0.20 -17.66
CA SER A 299 -0.04 -0.43 -16.44
C SER A 299 1.46 -0.43 -16.74
N LEU A 300 1.86 -0.90 -17.94
CA LEU A 300 3.24 -0.93 -18.35
C LEU A 300 3.81 0.49 -18.44
N VAL A 301 3.21 1.34 -19.27
CA VAL A 301 3.70 2.71 -19.51
C VAL A 301 3.56 3.59 -18.27
N ALA A 302 2.50 3.36 -17.47
CA ALA A 302 2.28 4.10 -16.24
C ALA A 302 3.35 3.80 -15.18
N THR A 303 3.71 2.52 -15.01
CA THR A 303 4.76 2.12 -14.04
C THR A 303 6.12 2.67 -14.45
N GLU A 304 6.48 2.53 -15.73
CA GLU A 304 7.76 3.02 -16.24
C GLU A 304 7.88 4.55 -16.12
N ALA A 305 6.82 5.29 -16.47
CA ALA A 305 6.79 6.75 -16.33
C ALA A 305 6.83 7.19 -14.87
N ALA A 306 6.09 6.52 -13.99
CA ALA A 306 6.06 6.82 -12.57
C ALA A 306 7.45 6.71 -11.93
N TYR A 307 8.14 5.59 -12.15
CA TYR A 307 9.45 5.34 -11.54
C TYR A 307 10.60 6.14 -12.19
N ASN A 308 10.51 6.48 -13.47
CA ASN A 308 11.54 7.28 -14.12
C ASN A 308 11.39 8.79 -13.86
N TYR A 309 10.16 9.29 -13.65
CA TYR A 309 9.90 10.74 -13.68
C TYR A 309 8.96 11.25 -12.58
N GLY A 310 8.46 10.36 -11.71
CA GLY A 310 7.46 10.72 -10.70
C GLY A 310 8.01 11.19 -9.35
N GLU A 311 9.33 11.20 -9.16
CA GLU A 311 9.96 11.46 -7.85
C GLU A 311 9.61 12.84 -7.28
N ASP A 312 9.70 13.90 -8.09
CA ASP A 312 9.37 15.26 -7.63
C ASP A 312 7.91 15.38 -7.18
N TRP A 313 6.99 14.75 -7.92
CA TRP A 313 5.58 14.71 -7.55
C TRP A 313 5.37 13.94 -6.22
N LEU A 314 6.05 12.83 -6.06
CA LEU A 314 5.97 12.02 -4.83
C LEU A 314 6.51 12.80 -3.63
N TYR A 315 7.61 13.53 -3.80
CA TYR A 315 8.17 14.35 -2.72
C TYR A 315 7.17 15.40 -2.23
N GLU A 316 6.55 16.14 -3.14
CA GLU A 316 5.52 17.14 -2.82
C GLU A 316 4.27 16.50 -2.22
N LEU A 317 3.87 15.31 -2.73
CA LEU A 317 2.75 14.53 -2.18
C LEU A 317 2.99 14.15 -0.71
N ILE A 318 4.16 13.58 -0.40
CA ILE A 318 4.49 13.16 0.97
C ILE A 318 4.44 14.35 1.91
N LYS A 319 4.99 15.48 1.51
CA LYS A 319 4.93 16.71 2.29
C LYS A 319 3.49 17.17 2.54
N TYR A 320 2.66 17.16 1.50
CA TYR A 320 1.24 17.54 1.63
C TYR A 320 0.47 16.57 2.54
N ILE A 321 0.75 15.25 2.44
CA ILE A 321 0.16 14.24 3.32
C ILE A 321 0.62 14.48 4.77
N GLU A 322 1.90 14.73 5.00
CA GLU A 322 2.40 15.00 6.35
C GLU A 322 1.75 16.24 6.96
N ASP A 323 1.62 17.33 6.18
CA ASP A 323 0.89 18.52 6.59
C ASP A 323 -0.58 18.23 6.91
N ASN A 324 -1.23 17.29 6.17
CA ASN A 324 -2.59 16.83 6.47
C ASN A 324 -2.66 16.03 7.78
N VAL A 325 -1.66 15.18 8.03
CA VAL A 325 -1.55 14.39 9.28
C VAL A 325 -1.40 15.33 10.46
N ASP A 326 -0.47 16.27 10.41
CA ASP A 326 -0.21 17.22 11.49
C ASP A 326 -1.47 18.07 11.76
N PHE A 327 -2.11 18.58 10.70
CA PHE A 327 -3.36 19.30 10.82
C PHE A 327 -4.49 18.48 11.47
N ALA A 328 -4.63 17.20 11.07
CA ALA A 328 -5.68 16.34 11.63
C ALA A 328 -5.44 16.05 13.12
N ILE A 329 -4.19 15.82 13.51
CA ILE A 329 -3.80 15.60 14.93
C ILE A 329 -4.07 16.84 15.74
N ASP A 330 -3.67 18.02 15.26
CA ASP A 330 -3.91 19.29 15.96
C ASP A 330 -5.41 19.58 16.10
N TYR A 331 -6.19 19.32 15.04
CA TYR A 331 -7.64 19.48 15.11
C TYR A 331 -8.26 18.54 16.15
N ILE A 332 -7.92 17.26 16.13
CA ILE A 332 -8.41 16.27 17.10
C ILE A 332 -8.07 16.72 18.52
N LYS A 333 -6.83 17.08 18.77
CA LYS A 333 -6.36 17.51 20.10
C LYS A 333 -7.14 18.73 20.63
N ASN A 334 -7.46 19.68 19.77
CA ASN A 334 -8.09 20.94 20.17
C ASN A 334 -9.62 20.88 20.21
N HIS A 335 -10.26 20.05 19.38
CA HIS A 335 -11.72 20.03 19.21
C HIS A 335 -12.39 18.75 19.68
N ILE A 336 -11.64 17.61 19.71
CA ILE A 336 -12.17 16.30 20.08
C ILE A 336 -11.17 15.59 21.02
N PRO A 337 -10.81 16.18 22.17
CA PRO A 337 -9.73 15.69 23.05
C PRO A 337 -9.98 14.30 23.65
N GLN A 338 -11.20 13.78 23.53
CA GLN A 338 -11.55 12.41 23.93
C GLN A 338 -10.91 11.36 23.02
N LEU A 339 -10.65 11.69 21.74
CA LEU A 339 -9.96 10.81 20.81
C LEU A 339 -8.46 10.83 21.06
N LYS A 340 -7.82 9.66 20.94
CA LYS A 340 -6.38 9.56 20.98
C LYS A 340 -5.83 9.20 19.61
N VAL A 341 -4.73 9.81 19.26
CA VAL A 341 -4.07 9.58 17.98
C VAL A 341 -2.56 9.72 18.11
N LYS A 342 -1.82 8.79 17.52
CA LYS A 342 -0.37 8.87 17.35
C LYS A 342 -0.06 9.27 15.92
N LYS A 343 0.93 10.15 15.71
CA LYS A 343 1.41 10.46 14.37
C LYS A 343 1.97 9.19 13.73
N PRO A 344 1.49 8.80 12.53
CA PRO A 344 2.05 7.66 11.84
C PRO A 344 3.47 7.97 11.36
N GLU A 345 4.29 6.93 11.20
CA GLU A 345 5.65 7.01 10.68
C GLU A 345 5.66 6.91 9.14
N GLY A 346 4.63 6.29 8.59
CA GLY A 346 4.44 6.13 7.14
C GLY A 346 2.97 5.89 6.81
N THR A 347 2.69 5.71 5.53
CA THR A 347 1.36 5.66 4.91
C THR A 347 0.66 7.04 4.92
N TYR A 348 -0.54 7.08 4.36
CA TYR A 348 -1.44 8.24 4.41
C TYR A 348 -2.69 7.95 5.24
N LEU A 349 -2.58 6.98 6.16
CA LEU A 349 -3.69 6.44 6.94
C LEU A 349 -3.48 6.81 8.40
N LEU A 350 -4.49 7.44 9.00
CA LEU A 350 -4.46 7.82 10.40
C LEU A 350 -5.27 6.82 11.21
N TRP A 351 -4.66 6.23 12.23
CA TRP A 351 -5.28 5.28 13.14
C TRP A 351 -5.71 5.99 14.42
N VAL A 352 -7.02 6.12 14.64
CA VAL A 352 -7.60 6.95 15.68
C VAL A 352 -8.35 6.09 16.69
N ASP A 353 -8.05 6.27 17.96
CA ASP A 353 -8.66 5.58 19.11
C ASP A 353 -9.88 6.37 19.62
N PHE A 354 -11.04 5.77 19.56
CA PHE A 354 -12.32 6.30 20.03
C PHE A 354 -12.76 5.66 21.35
N SER A 355 -11.97 4.76 21.93
CA SER A 355 -12.35 3.96 23.11
C SER A 355 -12.71 4.83 24.33
N ASN A 356 -12.07 5.98 24.49
CA ASN A 356 -12.36 6.88 25.63
C ASN A 356 -13.74 7.56 25.59
N LEU A 357 -14.49 7.42 24.48
CA LEU A 357 -15.87 7.92 24.44
C LEU A 357 -16.80 7.12 25.35
N ASN A 358 -16.42 5.88 25.69
CA ASN A 358 -17.21 4.97 26.52
C ASN A 358 -18.66 4.79 26.03
N VAL A 359 -18.85 4.76 24.72
CA VAL A 359 -20.15 4.56 24.06
C VAL A 359 -20.19 3.20 23.37
N ASP A 360 -21.40 2.66 23.18
CA ASP A 360 -21.57 1.42 22.42
C ASP A 360 -21.08 1.57 20.98
N LYS A 361 -20.41 0.54 20.46
CA LYS A 361 -19.84 0.53 19.10
C LYS A 361 -20.88 0.79 18.00
N LYS A 362 -22.09 0.25 18.19
CA LYS A 362 -23.19 0.41 17.25
C LYS A 362 -23.70 1.85 17.24
N ASP A 363 -23.77 2.48 18.42
CA ASP A 363 -24.22 3.86 18.55
C ASP A 363 -23.19 4.81 17.94
N LEU A 364 -21.89 4.60 18.21
CA LEU A 364 -20.81 5.35 17.58
C LEU A 364 -20.85 5.22 16.06
N LYS A 365 -20.96 4.00 15.54
CA LYS A 365 -21.06 3.75 14.09
C LYS A 365 -22.29 4.43 13.49
N ASN A 366 -23.44 4.34 14.16
CA ASN A 366 -24.67 5.01 13.75
C ASN A 366 -24.51 6.54 13.75
N ALA A 367 -23.87 7.11 14.77
CA ALA A 367 -23.62 8.55 14.84
C ALA A 367 -22.70 9.00 13.69
N LEU A 368 -21.60 8.28 13.42
CA LEU A 368 -20.70 8.60 12.31
C LEU A 368 -21.43 8.55 10.95
N ILE A 369 -22.24 7.53 10.69
CA ILE A 369 -22.95 7.36 9.43
C ILE A 369 -24.13 8.31 9.31
N ASN A 370 -25.02 8.35 10.30
CA ASN A 370 -26.33 9.02 10.17
C ASN A 370 -26.31 10.50 10.57
N LYS A 371 -25.43 10.88 11.49
CA LYS A 371 -25.26 12.28 11.96
C LYS A 371 -24.08 12.95 11.29
N GLY A 372 -22.88 12.35 11.43
CA GLY A 372 -21.66 12.86 10.83
C GLY A 372 -21.61 12.74 9.31
N ARG A 373 -22.37 11.80 8.73
CA ARG A 373 -22.37 11.51 7.28
C ARG A 373 -20.95 11.29 6.75
N ILE A 374 -20.19 10.46 7.45
CA ILE A 374 -18.80 10.12 7.10
C ILE A 374 -18.62 8.61 7.07
N ALA A 375 -17.88 8.13 6.07
CA ALA A 375 -17.49 6.73 5.94
C ALA A 375 -16.03 6.55 6.33
N LEU A 376 -15.78 5.80 7.40
CA LEU A 376 -14.45 5.44 7.92
C LEU A 376 -14.28 3.92 7.90
N SER A 377 -13.02 3.44 7.92
CA SER A 377 -12.79 2.01 8.11
C SER A 377 -12.90 1.66 9.60
N ASP A 378 -13.85 0.80 9.93
CA ASP A 378 -14.05 0.26 11.29
C ASP A 378 -12.84 -0.57 11.70
N GLY A 379 -12.27 -0.26 12.84
CA GLY A 379 -11.05 -0.89 13.36
C GLY A 379 -11.22 -2.37 13.65
N SER A 380 -12.42 -2.82 14.02
CA SER A 380 -12.71 -4.24 14.26
C SER A 380 -12.40 -5.14 13.05
N SER A 381 -12.43 -4.57 11.84
CA SER A 381 -12.09 -5.30 10.61
C SER A 381 -10.59 -5.60 10.44
N PHE A 382 -9.73 -5.03 11.27
CA PHE A 382 -8.29 -5.23 11.23
C PHE A 382 -7.79 -6.29 12.23
N GLY A 383 -8.70 -6.92 12.96
CA GLY A 383 -8.40 -8.01 13.92
C GLY A 383 -8.17 -7.53 15.36
N ILE A 384 -7.42 -8.32 16.12
CA ILE A 384 -7.14 -8.09 17.53
C ILE A 384 -6.50 -6.71 17.74
N GLY A 385 -7.00 -5.95 18.71
CA GLY A 385 -6.52 -4.59 18.99
C GLY A 385 -7.11 -3.50 18.08
N GLY A 386 -8.01 -3.86 17.15
CA GLY A 386 -8.69 -2.89 16.28
C GLY A 386 -10.00 -2.35 16.88
N ASP A 387 -10.57 -3.02 17.86
CA ASP A 387 -11.81 -2.62 18.50
C ASP A 387 -11.72 -1.22 19.13
N GLY A 388 -12.72 -0.37 18.87
CA GLY A 388 -12.74 1.02 19.36
C GLY A 388 -11.92 1.99 18.51
N TYR A 389 -11.30 1.53 17.44
CA TYR A 389 -10.55 2.36 16.50
C TYR A 389 -11.29 2.62 15.21
N TYR A 390 -10.90 3.68 14.54
CA TYR A 390 -11.23 3.93 13.13
C TYR A 390 -9.99 4.38 12.37
N ARG A 391 -9.84 3.85 11.14
CA ARG A 391 -8.79 4.29 10.23
C ARG A 391 -9.34 5.36 9.28
N ILE A 392 -8.64 6.49 9.18
CA ILE A 392 -8.99 7.63 8.35
C ILE A 392 -7.97 7.78 7.23
N ASN A 393 -8.43 7.87 5.98
CA ASN A 393 -7.58 8.18 4.83
C ASN A 393 -7.41 9.71 4.72
N LEU A 394 -6.17 10.19 4.79
CA LEU A 394 -5.81 11.61 4.70
C LEU A 394 -5.22 12.02 3.33
N ALA A 395 -5.15 11.09 2.36
CA ALA A 395 -4.70 11.39 0.99
C ALA A 395 -5.81 12.03 0.17
N CYS A 396 -6.27 13.21 0.60
CA CYS A 396 -7.28 14.02 -0.05
C CYS A 396 -7.00 15.52 0.19
N PRO A 397 -7.64 16.44 -0.56
CA PRO A 397 -7.49 17.87 -0.34
C PRO A 397 -7.72 18.30 1.10
N ARG A 398 -6.96 19.28 1.59
CA ARG A 398 -7.04 19.78 2.97
C ARG A 398 -8.48 20.17 3.38
N SER A 399 -9.25 20.73 2.45
CA SER A 399 -10.66 21.07 2.68
C SER A 399 -11.51 19.84 2.98
N MET A 400 -11.23 18.70 2.35
CA MET A 400 -11.92 17.42 2.64
C MET A 400 -11.51 16.86 3.99
N VAL A 401 -10.22 16.96 4.36
CA VAL A 401 -9.74 16.57 5.70
C VAL A 401 -10.48 17.39 6.77
N LEU A 402 -10.52 18.70 6.62
CA LEU A 402 -11.23 19.59 7.56
C LEU A 402 -12.71 19.24 7.66
N GLU A 403 -13.37 19.03 6.54
CA GLU A 403 -14.77 18.65 6.51
C GLU A 403 -15.01 17.29 7.20
N GLY A 404 -14.14 16.31 6.95
CA GLY A 404 -14.21 15.02 7.61
C GLY A 404 -14.08 15.12 9.14
N LEU A 405 -13.12 15.91 9.61
CA LEU A 405 -12.91 16.13 11.05
C LEU A 405 -14.11 16.84 11.70
N LYS A 406 -14.70 17.84 11.05
CA LYS A 406 -15.94 18.51 11.51
C LYS A 406 -17.10 17.53 11.60
N ARG A 407 -17.24 16.61 10.65
CA ARG A 407 -18.28 15.58 10.65
C ARG A 407 -18.11 14.59 11.78
N ILE A 408 -16.84 14.19 12.07
CA ILE A 408 -16.54 13.35 13.23
C ILE A 408 -16.88 14.08 14.52
N GLU A 409 -16.46 15.34 14.67
CA GLU A 409 -16.77 16.17 15.85
C GLU A 409 -18.29 16.29 16.07
N PHE A 410 -19.03 16.58 15.01
CA PHE A 410 -20.50 16.68 15.07
C PHE A 410 -21.15 15.34 15.48
N ALA A 411 -20.67 14.22 14.89
CA ALA A 411 -21.17 12.90 15.25
C ALA A 411 -20.95 12.60 16.74
N ILE A 412 -19.77 12.88 17.26
CA ILE A 412 -19.42 12.65 18.68
C ILE A 412 -20.25 13.54 19.61
N LYS A 413 -20.44 14.81 19.29
CA LYS A 413 -21.28 15.72 20.06
C LYS A 413 -22.76 15.36 20.05
N SER A 414 -23.20 14.50 19.15
CA SER A 414 -24.60 14.02 19.06
C SER A 414 -24.86 12.73 19.81
N LEU A 415 -23.83 12.10 20.39
CA LEU A 415 -23.91 10.96 21.30
C LEU A 415 -24.32 11.37 22.70
#